data_edb173e8f2a450b4818654f1769a3ada
#
_entry.id   edb173e8f2a450b4818654f1769a3ada
#
_cell.length_a   1.000
_cell.length_b   1.000
_cell.length_c   1.000
_cell.angle_alpha   90.00
_cell.angle_beta   90.00
_cell.angle_gamma   90.00
#
_symmetry.space_group_name_H-M   'P 1'
#
loop_
_entity.id
_entity.type
_entity.pdbx_description
1 polymer ?
#
loop_
_entity_poly.entity_id
_entity_poly.type
_entity_poly.pdbx_seq_one_letter_code
_entity_poly.pdbx_strand_id
1 'polypeptide(L)'
;MNRRAEKTGSSIIRRIIIPILIIGVISYAGYSFYDGTRGERKARSIIEALGQMIPGLGVESDVATGLGRDPLASVPIEGIDIVGVLEIPSLDIMAPVMGQAQDDEEYFAKWLDGSPVKGHFKIIGGRDDLFRRLSGLKPGDRVAFTDIDGVRYRYEVMTQYHLKRWDEGDNELMLCYESDKDTYFVVGCNMMLSE
;
A
#
# COMPACT_ATOMS: atom_id res chain seq x y z
N MET A 1 -6.75 -67.33 2.99
CA MET A 1 -6.70 -66.67 4.31
C MET A 1 -5.65 -65.55 4.22
N ASN A 2 -6.04 -64.29 3.94
CA ASN A 2 -5.20 -63.10 4.17
C ASN A 2 -5.95 -61.82 3.76
N ARG A 3 -6.99 -61.43 4.53
CA ARG A 3 -7.70 -60.13 4.36
C ARG A 3 -7.71 -59.28 5.63
N ARG A 4 -6.82 -59.50 6.58
CA ARG A 4 -6.82 -58.76 7.86
C ARG A 4 -5.65 -57.78 8.04
N ALA A 5 -4.68 -57.72 7.15
CA ALA A 5 -3.48 -56.85 7.32
C ALA A 5 -3.61 -55.46 6.70
N GLU A 6 -4.54 -55.22 5.76
CA GLU A 6 -4.65 -53.92 5.07
C GLU A 6 -5.41 -52.82 5.82
N LYS A 7 -6.24 -53.14 6.78
CA LYS A 7 -7.07 -52.16 7.50
C LYS A 7 -6.33 -51.40 8.64
N THR A 8 -5.20 -51.93 9.12
CA THR A 8 -4.52 -51.35 10.29
C THR A 8 -3.57 -50.23 9.86
N GLY A 9 -2.95 -50.32 8.69
CA GLY A 9 -2.03 -49.27 8.17
C GLY A 9 -2.75 -47.94 7.85
N SER A 10 -3.94 -48.02 7.25
CA SER A 10 -4.73 -46.85 6.87
C SER A 10 -5.20 -45.98 8.06
N SER A 11 -5.53 -46.64 9.19
CA SER A 11 -6.01 -45.91 10.38
C SER A 11 -4.90 -45.23 11.16
N ILE A 12 -3.69 -45.77 11.17
CA ILE A 12 -2.52 -45.19 11.83
C ILE A 12 -2.00 -44.00 11.01
N ILE A 13 -1.90 -44.14 9.70
CA ILE A 13 -1.51 -43.07 8.78
C ILE A 13 -2.48 -41.88 8.92
N ARG A 14 -3.78 -42.13 8.96
CA ARG A 14 -4.79 -41.08 9.12
C ARG A 14 -4.71 -40.38 10.49
N ARG A 15 -4.39 -41.12 11.57
CA ARG A 15 -4.24 -40.54 12.92
C ARG A 15 -2.98 -39.70 13.11
N ILE A 16 -1.95 -39.93 12.31
CA ILE A 16 -0.69 -39.17 12.40
C ILE A 16 -0.65 -38.02 11.38
N ILE A 17 -1.11 -38.27 10.15
CA ILE A 17 -1.03 -37.25 9.08
C ILE A 17 -2.01 -36.09 9.31
N ILE A 18 -3.23 -36.38 9.79
CA ILE A 18 -4.22 -35.32 10.03
C ILE A 18 -3.75 -34.29 11.06
N PRO A 19 -3.25 -34.67 12.26
CA PRO A 19 -2.79 -33.68 13.21
C PRO A 19 -1.55 -32.91 12.72
N ILE A 20 -0.65 -33.53 11.97
CA ILE A 20 0.50 -32.85 11.37
C ILE A 20 0.04 -31.79 10.35
N LEU A 21 -0.92 -32.11 9.49
CA LEU A 21 -1.52 -31.17 8.55
C LEU A 21 -2.22 -30.01 9.27
N ILE A 22 -2.96 -30.30 10.34
CA ILE A 22 -3.64 -29.27 11.14
C ILE A 22 -2.61 -28.33 11.78
N ILE A 23 -1.55 -28.87 12.38
CA ILE A 23 -0.47 -28.07 12.95
C ILE A 23 0.21 -27.24 11.87
N GLY A 24 0.47 -27.80 10.69
CA GLY A 24 1.04 -27.08 9.55
C GLY A 24 0.15 -25.91 9.09
N VAL A 25 -1.16 -26.14 8.98
CA VAL A 25 -2.12 -25.09 8.60
C VAL A 25 -2.23 -24.00 9.67
N ILE A 26 -2.27 -24.37 10.95
CA ILE A 26 -2.33 -23.41 12.06
C ILE A 26 -1.03 -22.59 12.12
N SER A 27 0.13 -23.23 11.94
CA SER A 27 1.43 -22.55 11.92
C SER A 27 1.55 -21.59 10.73
N TYR A 28 1.08 -22.01 9.56
CA TYR A 28 1.07 -21.17 8.35
C TYR A 28 0.10 -19.98 8.51
N ALA A 29 -1.11 -20.24 9.02
CA ALA A 29 -2.08 -19.17 9.28
C ALA A 29 -1.57 -18.19 10.37
N GLY A 30 -0.93 -18.69 11.42
CA GLY A 30 -0.32 -17.88 12.47
C GLY A 30 0.84 -17.03 11.94
N TYR A 31 1.67 -17.60 11.07
CA TYR A 31 2.78 -16.88 10.43
C TYR A 31 2.26 -15.76 9.50
N SER A 32 1.29 -16.08 8.65
CA SER A 32 0.67 -15.12 7.72
C SER A 32 -0.04 -13.97 8.47
N PHE A 33 -0.73 -14.28 9.57
CA PHE A 33 -1.37 -13.25 10.40
C PHE A 33 -0.36 -12.38 11.16
N TYR A 34 0.74 -12.98 11.63
CA TYR A 34 1.79 -12.25 12.35
C TYR A 34 2.56 -11.29 11.43
N ASP A 35 2.78 -11.68 10.18
CA ASP A 35 3.50 -10.87 9.21
C ASP A 35 2.67 -9.63 8.79
N GLY A 36 1.37 -9.80 8.49
CA GLY A 36 0.47 -8.68 8.18
C GLY A 36 0.37 -7.63 9.29
N THR A 37 0.37 -8.05 10.57
CA THR A 37 0.27 -7.11 11.70
C THR A 37 1.56 -6.32 11.98
N ARG A 38 2.71 -6.80 11.54
CA ARG A 38 3.99 -6.07 11.68
C ARG A 38 4.04 -4.85 10.79
N GLY A 39 3.64 -4.98 9.53
CA GLY A 39 3.65 -3.88 8.57
C GLY A 39 2.71 -2.76 9.00
N GLU A 40 1.49 -3.09 9.41
CA GLU A 40 0.53 -2.09 9.90
C GLU A 40 1.03 -1.32 11.12
N ARG A 41 1.69 -2.01 12.07
CA ARG A 41 2.26 -1.35 13.25
C ARG A 41 3.40 -0.40 12.88
N LYS A 42 4.29 -0.82 11.97
CA LYS A 42 5.40 -0.01 11.51
C LYS A 42 4.90 1.20 10.70
N ALA A 43 3.91 1.01 9.82
CA ALA A 43 3.27 2.10 9.10
C ALA A 43 2.63 3.12 10.06
N ARG A 44 1.96 2.64 11.10
CA ARG A 44 1.33 3.50 12.11
C ARG A 44 2.35 4.28 12.93
N SER A 45 3.46 3.66 13.35
CA SER A 45 4.53 4.36 14.08
C SER A 45 5.18 5.46 13.23
N ILE A 46 5.36 5.21 11.93
CA ILE A 46 5.89 6.20 10.99
C ILE A 46 4.90 7.35 10.79
N ILE A 47 3.60 7.07 10.64
CA ILE A 47 2.57 8.10 10.52
C ILE A 47 2.51 8.96 11.79
N GLU A 48 2.62 8.35 12.96
CA GLU A 48 2.65 9.06 14.24
C GLU A 48 3.88 9.99 14.34
N ALA A 49 5.06 9.49 13.93
CA ALA A 49 6.27 10.31 13.87
C ALA A 49 6.14 11.48 12.89
N LEU A 50 5.58 11.24 11.70
CA LEU A 50 5.29 12.28 10.72
C LEU A 50 4.27 13.30 11.24
N GLY A 51 3.24 12.86 11.95
CA GLY A 51 2.25 13.75 12.57
C GLY A 51 2.85 14.73 13.60
N GLN A 52 3.98 14.36 14.21
CA GLN A 52 4.72 15.28 15.09
C GLN A 52 5.59 16.26 14.30
N MET A 53 6.04 15.88 13.10
CA MET A 53 6.90 16.70 12.25
C MET A 53 6.10 17.61 11.31
N ILE A 54 4.95 17.15 10.84
CA ILE A 54 4.08 17.84 9.88
C ILE A 54 2.81 18.30 10.61
N PRO A 55 2.72 19.56 11.05
CA PRO A 55 1.52 20.09 11.69
C PRO A 55 0.32 20.04 10.75
N GLY A 56 -0.78 19.45 11.18
CA GLY A 56 -2.00 19.35 10.37
C GLY A 56 -2.07 18.15 9.43
N LEU A 57 -1.15 17.19 9.55
CA LEU A 57 -1.28 15.91 8.86
C LEU A 57 -2.62 15.24 9.22
N GLY A 58 -3.42 14.85 8.22
CA GLY A 58 -4.74 14.26 8.42
C GLY A 58 -5.86 15.26 8.73
N VAL A 59 -5.56 16.55 8.86
CA VAL A 59 -6.59 17.60 8.99
C VAL A 59 -6.96 18.10 7.60
N GLU A 60 -8.24 18.15 7.29
CA GLU A 60 -8.75 18.73 6.05
C GLU A 60 -8.57 20.25 6.07
N SER A 61 -7.35 20.71 5.80
CA SER A 61 -7.03 22.14 5.69
C SER A 61 -7.12 22.55 4.22
N ASP A 62 -7.86 23.64 3.96
CA ASP A 62 -8.06 24.15 2.60
C ASP A 62 -6.86 24.94 2.05
N VAL A 63 -5.78 25.04 2.80
CA VAL A 63 -4.62 25.86 2.44
C VAL A 63 -3.44 24.95 2.10
N ALA A 64 -3.15 24.79 0.82
CA ALA A 64 -1.83 24.37 0.37
C ALA A 64 -0.87 25.53 0.64
N THR A 65 -0.16 25.49 1.76
CA THR A 65 0.82 26.52 2.12
C THR A 65 2.20 26.04 1.72
N GLY A 66 2.61 26.33 0.50
CA GLY A 66 3.98 26.11 0.06
C GLY A 66 4.10 25.85 -1.43
N LEU A 67 5.25 26.19 -2.00
CA LEU A 67 5.67 25.69 -3.30
C LEU A 67 6.32 24.33 -3.05
N GLY A 68 5.68 23.26 -3.53
CA GLY A 68 6.24 21.92 -3.45
C GLY A 68 7.61 21.82 -4.10
N ARG A 69 8.37 20.82 -3.71
CA ARG A 69 9.70 20.57 -4.27
C ARG A 69 9.67 19.52 -5.36
N ASP A 70 10.60 19.66 -6.28
CA ASP A 70 10.92 18.65 -7.27
C ASP A 70 12.45 18.57 -7.45
N PRO A 71 13.07 17.41 -7.18
CA PRO A 71 12.45 16.17 -6.68
C PRO A 71 11.93 16.31 -5.24
N LEU A 72 11.02 15.39 -4.86
CA LEU A 72 10.53 15.30 -3.50
C LEU A 72 11.69 15.08 -2.53
N ALA A 73 11.68 15.79 -1.42
CA ALA A 73 12.61 15.55 -0.34
C ALA A 73 12.17 14.29 0.46
N SER A 74 13.11 13.65 1.16
CA SER A 74 12.84 12.52 2.04
C SER A 74 13.40 12.75 3.43
N VAL A 75 12.83 12.07 4.42
CA VAL A 75 13.30 12.03 5.79
C VAL A 75 13.43 10.57 6.24
N PRO A 76 14.57 10.17 6.83
CA PRO A 76 14.73 8.83 7.35
C PRO A 76 13.97 8.66 8.66
N ILE A 77 13.00 7.76 8.69
CA ILE A 77 12.23 7.36 9.88
C ILE A 77 12.38 5.85 10.05
N GLU A 78 12.89 5.40 11.19
CA GLU A 78 13.17 3.97 11.47
C GLU A 78 14.02 3.29 10.36
N GLY A 79 14.91 4.05 9.71
CA GLY A 79 15.78 3.56 8.64
C GLY A 79 15.13 3.48 7.26
N ILE A 80 13.92 4.00 7.11
CA ILE A 80 13.19 4.08 5.84
C ILE A 80 13.10 5.55 5.41
N ASP A 81 13.47 5.84 4.18
CA ASP A 81 13.33 7.17 3.60
C ASP A 81 11.88 7.41 3.19
N ILE A 82 11.20 8.31 3.90
CA ILE A 82 9.81 8.67 3.66
C ILE A 82 9.75 10.02 2.95
N VAL A 83 8.93 10.10 1.89
CA VAL A 83 8.71 11.34 1.11
C VAL A 83 7.39 12.01 1.45
N GLY A 84 6.48 11.33 2.13
CA GLY A 84 5.19 11.89 2.52
C GLY A 84 4.18 10.83 2.92
N VAL A 85 2.92 11.25 2.99
CA VAL A 85 1.77 10.40 3.37
C VAL A 85 0.69 10.48 2.30
N LEU A 86 0.19 9.32 1.88
CA LEU A 86 -0.97 9.16 1.03
C LEU A 86 -2.22 8.96 1.91
N GLU A 87 -3.26 9.72 1.64
CA GLU A 87 -4.54 9.65 2.34
C GLU A 87 -5.68 9.39 1.36
N ILE A 88 -6.55 8.43 1.66
CA ILE A 88 -7.74 8.09 0.87
C ILE A 88 -8.92 7.93 1.83
N PRO A 89 -9.62 9.04 2.15
CA PRO A 89 -10.65 9.04 3.20
C PRO A 89 -11.79 8.05 2.96
N SER A 90 -12.24 7.89 1.71
CA SER A 90 -13.34 6.96 1.37
C SER A 90 -13.02 5.48 1.66
N LEU A 91 -11.74 5.14 1.79
CA LEU A 91 -11.27 3.79 2.12
C LEU A 91 -10.67 3.69 3.53
N ASP A 92 -10.63 4.78 4.29
CA ASP A 92 -9.92 4.87 5.58
C ASP A 92 -8.46 4.39 5.44
N ILE A 93 -7.78 4.90 4.41
CA ILE A 93 -6.38 4.62 4.13
C ILE A 93 -5.55 5.85 4.48
N MET A 94 -4.52 5.64 5.30
CA MET A 94 -3.42 6.56 5.53
C MET A 94 -2.13 5.75 5.48
N ALA A 95 -1.28 5.98 4.47
CA ALA A 95 -0.09 5.18 4.21
C ALA A 95 1.14 6.06 4.02
N PRO A 96 2.27 5.78 4.70
CA PRO A 96 3.53 6.43 4.40
C PRO A 96 4.00 6.04 3.01
N VAL A 97 4.59 7.00 2.28
CA VAL A 97 5.15 6.80 0.95
C VAL A 97 6.67 6.81 1.04
N MET A 98 7.28 5.68 0.68
CA MET A 98 8.73 5.52 0.64
C MET A 98 9.35 6.17 -0.58
N GLY A 99 10.61 6.60 -0.45
CA GLY A 99 11.43 7.08 -1.56
C GLY A 99 11.80 5.98 -2.54
N GLN A 100 12.28 6.38 -3.73
CA GLN A 100 12.61 5.47 -4.83
C GLN A 100 13.78 4.52 -4.52
N ALA A 101 14.74 4.92 -3.70
CA ALA A 101 15.98 4.19 -3.46
C ALA A 101 15.84 3.04 -2.45
N GLN A 102 14.69 2.87 -1.84
CA GLN A 102 14.46 1.82 -0.84
C GLN A 102 14.16 0.49 -1.51
N ASP A 103 14.79 -0.57 -1.01
CA ASP A 103 14.41 -1.94 -1.31
C ASP A 103 13.02 -2.25 -0.72
N ASP A 104 12.29 -3.12 -1.40
CA ASP A 104 10.88 -3.39 -1.15
C ASP A 104 10.59 -3.77 0.32
N GLU A 105 10.13 -2.80 1.10
CA GLU A 105 9.34 -3.09 2.29
C GLU A 105 7.90 -3.35 1.83
N GLU A 106 7.47 -4.57 1.92
CA GLU A 106 6.23 -5.16 1.38
C GLU A 106 4.94 -4.43 1.81
N TYR A 107 5.02 -3.55 2.81
CA TYR A 107 3.87 -2.99 3.54
C TYR A 107 3.64 -1.49 3.31
N PHE A 108 4.44 -0.84 2.47
CA PHE A 108 4.34 0.60 2.27
C PHE A 108 4.04 0.96 0.82
N ALA A 109 3.46 2.15 0.64
CA ALA A 109 3.43 2.79 -0.65
C ALA A 109 4.84 3.21 -1.07
N LYS A 110 5.19 3.06 -2.34
CA LYS A 110 6.49 3.44 -2.89
C LYS A 110 6.33 4.45 -4.01
N TRP A 111 7.08 5.51 -3.94
CA TRP A 111 7.21 6.45 -5.05
C TRP A 111 8.01 5.83 -6.20
N LEU A 112 7.40 5.75 -7.38
CA LEU A 112 8.04 5.18 -8.57
C LEU A 112 8.65 6.27 -9.46
N ASP A 113 7.88 7.30 -9.77
CA ASP A 113 8.25 8.30 -10.76
C ASP A 113 7.41 9.57 -10.65
N GLY A 114 7.88 10.67 -11.28
CA GLY A 114 7.20 11.95 -11.31
C GLY A 114 7.19 12.67 -9.97
N SER A 115 6.39 13.70 -9.89
CA SER A 115 6.15 14.43 -8.64
C SER A 115 4.82 15.18 -8.71
N PRO A 116 4.24 15.59 -7.57
CA PRO A 116 3.04 16.41 -7.56
C PRO A 116 3.19 17.72 -8.33
N VAL A 117 4.41 18.29 -8.36
CA VAL A 117 4.71 19.56 -9.01
C VAL A 117 4.84 19.44 -10.53
N LYS A 118 5.46 18.37 -11.01
CA LYS A 118 5.65 18.10 -12.44
C LYS A 118 4.52 17.33 -13.10
N GLY A 119 3.64 16.74 -12.29
CA GLY A 119 2.67 15.76 -12.77
C GLY A 119 3.27 14.37 -12.97
N HIS A 120 2.46 13.45 -13.48
CA HIS A 120 2.83 12.03 -13.67
C HIS A 120 3.35 11.34 -12.40
N PHE A 121 2.87 11.79 -11.23
CA PHE A 121 3.25 11.25 -9.94
C PHE A 121 2.72 9.82 -9.78
N LYS A 122 3.63 8.86 -9.66
CA LYS A 122 3.31 7.43 -9.63
C LYS A 122 3.68 6.82 -8.30
N ILE A 123 2.69 6.20 -7.65
CA ILE A 123 2.84 5.50 -6.38
C ILE A 123 2.35 4.06 -6.57
N ILE A 124 3.19 3.10 -6.23
CA ILE A 124 2.81 1.68 -6.18
C ILE A 124 2.60 1.26 -4.74
N GLY A 125 1.56 0.50 -4.49
CA GLY A 125 1.35 -0.17 -3.22
C GLY A 125 2.17 -1.44 -3.09
N GLY A 126 2.56 -1.76 -1.87
CA GLY A 126 3.13 -3.05 -1.54
C GLY A 126 2.13 -4.20 -1.75
N ARG A 127 2.57 -5.42 -1.40
CA ARG A 127 1.76 -6.65 -1.56
C ARG A 127 0.65 -6.81 -0.52
N ASP A 128 0.52 -5.85 0.40
CA ASP A 128 -0.52 -5.89 1.42
C ASP A 128 -1.92 -5.67 0.85
N ASP A 129 -2.93 -6.05 1.63
CA ASP A 129 -4.33 -5.90 1.25
C ASP A 129 -4.79 -4.44 1.20
N LEU A 130 -3.98 -3.50 1.71
CA LEU A 130 -4.33 -2.08 1.78
C LEU A 130 -4.56 -1.49 0.38
N PHE A 131 -3.61 -1.70 -0.53
CA PHE A 131 -3.72 -1.19 -1.90
C PHE A 131 -4.68 -1.98 -2.78
N ARG A 132 -4.99 -3.23 -2.45
CA ARG A 132 -6.08 -3.98 -3.12
C ARG A 132 -7.44 -3.32 -2.93
N ARG A 133 -7.63 -2.57 -1.84
CA ARG A 133 -8.84 -1.80 -1.57
C ARG A 133 -9.06 -0.65 -2.56
N LEU A 134 -8.03 -0.23 -3.31
CA LEU A 134 -8.15 0.79 -4.36
C LEU A 134 -9.22 0.44 -5.41
N SER A 135 -9.52 -0.84 -5.61
CA SER A 135 -10.61 -1.28 -6.50
C SER A 135 -12.00 -0.82 -6.03
N GLY A 136 -12.15 -0.42 -4.77
CA GLY A 136 -13.38 0.14 -4.21
C GLY A 136 -13.59 1.63 -4.47
N LEU A 137 -12.58 2.35 -4.98
CA LEU A 137 -12.68 3.76 -5.32
C LEU A 137 -13.68 3.99 -6.47
N LYS A 138 -14.21 5.19 -6.53
CA LYS A 138 -15.13 5.61 -7.59
C LYS A 138 -14.69 6.96 -8.14
N PRO A 139 -15.01 7.28 -9.41
CA PRO A 139 -14.84 8.64 -9.92
C PRO A 139 -15.51 9.66 -8.97
N GLY A 140 -14.80 10.73 -8.64
CA GLY A 140 -15.20 11.72 -7.66
C GLY A 140 -14.68 11.49 -6.23
N ASP A 141 -14.12 10.32 -5.92
CA ASP A 141 -13.47 10.09 -4.62
C ASP A 141 -12.21 10.94 -4.49
N ARG A 142 -11.94 11.38 -3.25
CA ARG A 142 -10.80 12.25 -2.96
C ARG A 142 -9.59 11.43 -2.54
N VAL A 143 -8.43 11.86 -3.02
CA VAL A 143 -7.10 11.39 -2.64
C VAL A 143 -6.25 12.59 -2.26
N ALA A 144 -5.46 12.48 -1.21
CA ALA A 144 -4.49 13.51 -0.85
C ALA A 144 -3.09 12.90 -0.68
N PHE A 145 -2.08 13.64 -1.07
CA PHE A 145 -0.69 13.37 -0.76
C PHE A 145 -0.13 14.58 -0.02
N THR A 146 0.44 14.36 1.15
CA THR A 146 1.14 15.40 1.91
C THR A 146 2.62 15.06 1.94
N ASP A 147 3.46 15.95 1.40
CA ASP A 147 4.91 15.75 1.42
C ASP A 147 5.52 16.03 2.79
N ILE A 148 6.80 15.75 2.98
CA ILE A 148 7.49 15.97 4.27
C ILE A 148 7.65 17.44 4.64
N ASP A 149 7.52 18.36 3.68
CA ASP A 149 7.52 19.81 3.92
C ASP A 149 6.13 20.32 4.36
N GLY A 150 5.11 19.42 4.41
CA GLY A 150 3.75 19.75 4.81
C GLY A 150 2.87 20.29 3.67
N VAL A 151 3.36 20.24 2.44
CA VAL A 151 2.55 20.66 1.27
C VAL A 151 1.56 19.56 0.93
N ARG A 152 0.26 19.90 0.95
CA ARG A 152 -0.82 18.96 0.68
C ARG A 152 -1.36 19.13 -0.73
N TYR A 153 -1.26 18.07 -1.52
CA TYR A 153 -1.78 17.97 -2.88
C TYR A 153 -3.07 17.18 -2.86
N ARG A 154 -4.11 17.70 -3.50
CA ARG A 154 -5.43 17.07 -3.54
C ARG A 154 -5.74 16.62 -4.94
N TYR A 155 -6.28 15.42 -5.03
CA TYR A 155 -6.64 14.78 -6.29
C TYR A 155 -8.05 14.23 -6.21
N GLU A 156 -8.70 14.17 -7.36
CA GLU A 156 -9.97 13.50 -7.57
C GLU A 156 -9.75 12.28 -8.46
N VAL A 157 -10.35 11.16 -8.09
CA VAL A 157 -10.33 9.93 -8.89
C VAL A 157 -11.12 10.16 -10.17
N MET A 158 -10.49 9.91 -11.31
CA MET A 158 -11.09 10.07 -12.63
C MET A 158 -11.44 8.74 -13.27
N THR A 159 -10.55 7.75 -13.16
CA THR A 159 -10.66 6.49 -13.91
C THR A 159 -9.96 5.34 -13.19
N GLN A 160 -10.36 4.14 -13.57
CA GLN A 160 -9.73 2.89 -13.13
C GLN A 160 -9.52 2.00 -14.35
N TYR A 161 -8.35 1.39 -14.43
CA TYR A 161 -8.02 0.52 -15.56
C TYR A 161 -6.92 -0.48 -15.20
N HIS A 162 -6.62 -1.40 -16.11
CA HIS A 162 -5.53 -2.34 -15.98
C HIS A 162 -4.47 -2.06 -17.02
N LEU A 163 -3.20 -2.12 -16.61
CA LEU A 163 -2.04 -1.98 -17.49
C LEU A 163 -1.14 -3.21 -17.37
N LYS A 164 -0.46 -3.55 -18.47
CA LYS A 164 0.64 -4.52 -18.45
C LYS A 164 1.95 -3.89 -17.97
N ARG A 165 2.05 -2.58 -18.07
CA ARG A 165 3.22 -1.81 -17.67
C ARG A 165 2.77 -0.59 -16.90
N TRP A 166 3.33 -0.38 -15.73
CA TRP A 166 3.01 0.75 -14.84
C TRP A 166 3.47 2.12 -15.37
N ASP A 167 4.41 2.14 -16.34
CA ASP A 167 4.96 3.34 -16.95
C ASP A 167 4.03 3.98 -18.01
N GLU A 168 2.95 3.31 -18.39
CA GLU A 168 1.93 3.82 -19.29
C GLU A 168 0.85 4.59 -18.51
N GLY A 169 0.40 5.73 -19.02
CA GLY A 169 -0.70 6.54 -18.48
C GLY A 169 -0.36 8.01 -18.30
N ASP A 170 -1.36 8.87 -18.45
CA ASP A 170 -1.25 10.34 -18.51
C ASP A 170 -1.91 11.08 -17.33
N ASN A 171 -2.32 10.38 -16.28
CA ASN A 171 -2.93 11.03 -15.13
C ASN A 171 -1.87 11.77 -14.28
N GLU A 172 -2.28 12.86 -13.61
CA GLU A 172 -1.39 13.65 -12.76
C GLU A 172 -0.92 12.87 -11.52
N LEU A 173 -1.80 12.01 -10.97
CA LEU A 173 -1.45 11.01 -9.97
C LEU A 173 -1.94 9.64 -10.44
N MET A 174 -1.08 8.64 -10.31
CA MET A 174 -1.40 7.24 -10.56
C MET A 174 -1.10 6.41 -9.31
N LEU A 175 -2.14 5.79 -8.77
CA LEU A 175 -2.00 4.79 -7.72
C LEU A 175 -2.13 3.41 -8.33
N CYS A 176 -1.15 2.55 -8.12
CA CYS A 176 -1.16 1.23 -8.72
C CYS A 176 -0.78 0.12 -7.73
N TYR A 177 -1.25 -1.08 -8.00
CA TYR A 177 -0.78 -2.30 -7.35
C TYR A 177 -0.75 -3.46 -8.37
N GLU A 178 0.10 -4.43 -8.14
CA GLU A 178 0.17 -5.64 -8.95
C GLU A 178 -1.05 -6.53 -8.64
N SER A 179 -1.99 -6.60 -9.59
CA SER A 179 -3.24 -7.36 -9.43
C SER A 179 -3.09 -8.82 -9.80
N ASP A 180 -2.24 -9.12 -10.78
CA ASP A 180 -1.88 -10.45 -11.27
C ASP A 180 -0.50 -10.38 -11.90
N LYS A 181 0.11 -11.52 -12.19
CA LYS A 181 1.43 -11.58 -12.81
C LYS A 181 1.49 -10.66 -14.04
N ASP A 182 2.39 -9.70 -14.01
CA ASP A 182 2.61 -8.70 -15.06
C ASP A 182 1.38 -7.83 -15.40
N THR A 183 0.44 -7.67 -14.44
CA THR A 183 -0.74 -6.83 -14.62
C THR A 183 -0.94 -5.93 -13.41
N TYR A 184 -1.05 -4.64 -13.65
CA TYR A 184 -1.26 -3.62 -12.63
C TYR A 184 -2.68 -3.09 -12.71
N PHE A 185 -3.35 -3.02 -11.57
CA PHE A 185 -4.55 -2.22 -11.41
C PHE A 185 -4.14 -0.79 -11.14
N VAL A 186 -4.73 0.16 -11.85
CA VAL A 186 -4.37 1.57 -11.78
C VAL A 186 -5.59 2.41 -11.51
N VAL A 187 -5.46 3.33 -10.58
CA VAL A 187 -6.40 4.43 -10.33
C VAL A 187 -5.74 5.71 -10.80
N GLY A 188 -6.30 6.32 -11.83
CA GLY A 188 -5.87 7.60 -12.37
C GLY A 188 -6.64 8.74 -11.71
N CYS A 189 -5.90 9.73 -11.19
CA CYS A 189 -6.45 10.88 -10.51
C CYS A 189 -5.90 12.18 -11.13
N ASN A 190 -6.69 13.24 -11.08
CA ASN A 190 -6.27 14.58 -11.48
C ASN A 190 -6.28 15.52 -10.27
N MET A 191 -5.38 16.49 -10.29
CA MET A 191 -5.24 17.47 -9.23
C MET A 191 -6.49 18.39 -9.19
N MET A 192 -6.99 18.60 -7.99
CA MET A 192 -8.04 19.56 -7.74
C MET A 192 -7.44 20.96 -7.68
N LEU A 193 -7.84 21.84 -8.58
CA LEU A 193 -7.48 23.25 -8.49
C LEU A 193 -8.20 23.86 -7.28
N SER A 194 -7.45 24.57 -6.43
CA SER A 194 -8.05 25.41 -5.38
C SER A 194 -8.83 26.55 -6.04
N GLU A 195 -10.12 26.62 -5.81
CA GLU A 195 -10.91 27.80 -6.16
C GLU A 195 -10.50 29.04 -5.31
#